data_1a3196af860510a14ad07490c97aa316
#
_entry.id   1a3196af860510a14ad07490c97aa316
#
_cell.length_a   1.000
_cell.length_b   1.000
_cell.length_c   1.000
_cell.angle_alpha   90.00
_cell.angle_beta   90.00
_cell.angle_gamma   90.00
#
_symmetry.space_group_name_H-M   'P 1'
#
loop_
_entity.id
_entity.type
_entity.pdbx_description
1 polymer ?
#
loop_
_entity_poly.entity_id
_entity_poly.type
_entity_poly.pdbx_seq_one_letter_code
_entity_poly.pdbx_strand_id
1 'polypeptide(L)'
;MTQGVLIVDDDQFIRKLIATTLEDVSEFELHEAADGVEALEVARETRPRLVFLDVDMPRLNGIEACRQLRAADSSGELTIVMLTAASGDNVESDAEEAGADLFLTKPFSPLDLLRLVDQLGERSTR
;
A
#
# COMPACT_ATOMS: atom_id res chain seq x y z
N MET A 1 -13.22 -10.29 12.16
CA MET A 1 -12.05 -9.47 12.52
C MET A 1 -11.76 -8.46 11.43
N THR A 2 -11.45 -7.24 11.82
CA THR A 2 -11.08 -6.21 10.87
C THR A 2 -9.64 -6.42 10.40
N GLN A 3 -9.40 -6.19 9.12
CA GLN A 3 -8.04 -6.22 8.58
C GLN A 3 -7.42 -4.84 8.69
N GLY A 4 -6.16 -4.78 9.09
CA GLY A 4 -5.41 -3.54 9.13
C GLY A 4 -4.93 -3.14 7.75
N VAL A 5 -5.14 -1.90 7.38
CA VAL A 5 -4.67 -1.34 6.11
C VAL A 5 -3.87 -0.07 6.41
N LEU A 6 -2.68 0.01 5.85
CA LEU A 6 -1.84 1.20 5.96
C LEU A 6 -1.77 1.89 4.61
N ILE A 7 -2.06 3.17 4.61
CA ILE A 7 -2.06 4.00 3.39
C ILE A 7 -0.91 4.99 3.50
N VAL A 8 0.06 4.88 2.60
CA VAL A 8 1.28 5.69 2.65
C VAL A 8 1.42 6.52 1.38
N ASP A 9 1.30 7.82 1.51
CA ASP A 9 1.48 8.76 0.41
C ASP A 9 1.70 10.13 1.02
N ASP A 10 2.60 10.92 0.46
CA ASP A 10 2.82 12.28 0.95
C ASP A 10 1.70 13.23 0.53
N ASP A 11 0.86 12.83 -0.42
CA ASP A 11 -0.29 13.61 -0.87
C ASP A 11 -1.52 13.24 -0.04
N GLN A 12 -1.97 14.19 0.78
CA GLN A 12 -3.13 14.02 1.64
C GLN A 12 -4.39 13.66 0.85
N PHE A 13 -4.55 14.19 -0.37
CA PHE A 13 -5.71 13.90 -1.20
C PHE A 13 -5.76 12.44 -1.63
N ILE A 14 -4.60 11.87 -1.94
CA ILE A 14 -4.52 10.46 -2.32
C ILE A 14 -4.86 9.58 -1.13
N ARG A 15 -4.31 9.89 0.04
CA ARG A 15 -4.62 9.12 1.25
C ARG A 15 -6.12 9.16 1.54
N LYS A 16 -6.73 10.34 1.43
CA LYS A 16 -8.16 10.51 1.70
C LYS A 16 -9.01 9.75 0.69
N LEU A 17 -8.62 9.78 -0.57
CA LEU A 17 -9.33 9.05 -1.63
C LEU A 17 -9.36 7.56 -1.32
N ILE A 18 -8.22 6.99 -0.97
CA ILE A 18 -8.11 5.57 -0.66
C ILE A 18 -8.92 5.24 0.61
N ALA A 19 -8.73 6.03 1.65
CA ALA A 19 -9.41 5.80 2.93
C ALA A 19 -10.93 5.85 2.78
N THR A 20 -11.44 6.88 2.10
CA THR A 20 -12.88 7.06 1.90
C THR A 20 -13.47 5.91 1.08
N THR A 21 -12.75 5.49 0.04
CA THR A 21 -13.21 4.40 -0.81
C THR A 21 -13.28 3.09 -0.02
N LEU A 22 -12.28 2.81 0.78
CA LEU A 22 -12.24 1.57 1.56
C LEU A 22 -13.26 1.54 2.69
N GLU A 23 -13.56 2.69 3.29
CA GLU A 23 -14.56 2.78 4.34
C GLU A 23 -15.93 2.30 3.87
N ASP A 24 -16.24 2.52 2.59
CA ASP A 24 -17.53 2.15 2.02
C ASP A 24 -17.64 0.67 1.64
N VAL A 25 -16.53 -0.03 1.59
CA VAL A 25 -16.49 -1.41 1.07
C VAL A 25 -16.56 -2.45 2.17
N SER A 26 -15.83 -2.25 3.25
CA SER A 26 -15.67 -3.26 4.28
C SER A 26 -15.18 -2.63 5.57
N GLU A 27 -15.19 -3.42 6.63
CA GLU A 27 -14.65 -2.98 7.91
C GLU A 27 -13.14 -3.17 7.91
N PHE A 28 -12.43 -2.12 7.48
CA PHE A 28 -10.98 -2.09 7.57
C PHE A 28 -10.57 -1.19 8.73
N GLU A 29 -9.48 -1.54 9.38
CA GLU A 29 -8.85 -0.65 10.34
C GLU A 29 -7.81 0.15 9.56
N LEU A 30 -8.12 1.42 9.28
CA LEU A 30 -7.31 2.26 8.40
C LEU A 30 -6.30 3.10 9.17
N HIS A 31 -5.07 3.08 8.71
CA HIS A 31 -3.98 3.89 9.25
C HIS A 31 -3.31 4.63 8.09
N GLU A 32 -2.75 5.79 8.36
CA GLU A 32 -2.10 6.60 7.34
C GLU A 32 -0.69 6.98 7.75
N ALA A 33 0.17 7.16 6.77
CA ALA A 33 1.51 7.68 6.94
C ALA A 33 1.86 8.59 5.77
N ALA A 34 2.64 9.62 6.01
CA ALA A 34 2.97 10.62 4.99
C ALA A 34 4.34 10.41 4.37
N ASP A 35 5.14 9.51 4.90
CA ASP A 35 6.46 9.20 4.35
C ASP A 35 6.89 7.80 4.75
N GLY A 36 8.03 7.36 4.20
CA GLY A 36 8.51 6.00 4.42
C GLY A 36 8.94 5.71 5.84
N VAL A 37 9.48 6.69 6.55
CA VAL A 37 9.90 6.49 7.94
C VAL A 37 8.69 6.28 8.83
N GLU A 38 7.69 7.14 8.68
CA GLU A 38 6.43 7.02 9.42
C GLU A 38 5.73 5.71 9.09
N ALA A 39 5.79 5.29 7.80
CA ALA A 39 5.19 4.03 7.37
C ALA A 39 5.75 2.84 8.14
N LEU A 40 7.07 2.80 8.32
CA LEU A 40 7.71 1.71 9.05
C LEU A 40 7.31 1.71 10.51
N GLU A 41 7.20 2.89 11.13
CA GLU A 41 6.78 3.01 12.52
C GLU A 41 5.34 2.52 12.71
N VAL A 42 4.44 2.99 11.86
CA VAL A 42 3.02 2.61 11.94
C VAL A 42 2.84 1.12 11.66
N ALA A 43 3.57 0.60 10.67
CA ALA A 43 3.48 -0.82 10.34
C ALA A 43 3.95 -1.70 11.51
N ARG A 44 4.98 -1.26 12.21
CA ARG A 44 5.48 -1.99 13.38
C ARG A 44 4.44 -2.05 14.49
N GLU A 45 3.74 -0.95 14.70
CA GLU A 45 2.74 -0.86 15.77
C GLU A 45 1.43 -1.57 15.42
N THR A 46 0.98 -1.44 14.16
CA THR A 46 -0.36 -1.90 13.76
C THR A 46 -0.38 -3.23 13.05
N ARG A 47 0.76 -3.65 12.49
CA ARG A 47 0.90 -4.91 11.74
C ARG A 47 -0.19 -5.07 10.69
N PRO A 48 -0.25 -4.16 9.71
CA PRO A 48 -1.30 -4.23 8.69
C PRO A 48 -1.10 -5.45 7.79
N ARG A 49 -2.18 -5.90 7.17
CA ARG A 49 -2.12 -6.98 6.21
C ARG A 49 -2.07 -6.46 4.78
N LEU A 50 -2.39 -5.19 4.58
CA LEU A 50 -2.39 -4.55 3.28
C LEU A 50 -1.77 -3.16 3.42
N VAL A 51 -0.83 -2.84 2.55
CA VAL A 51 -0.18 -1.53 2.52
C VAL A 51 -0.29 -0.96 1.12
N PHE A 52 -0.81 0.26 1.02
CA PHE A 52 -0.73 1.06 -0.21
C PHE A 52 0.46 1.99 -0.01
N LEU A 53 1.44 1.94 -0.90
CA LEU A 53 2.73 2.58 -0.68
C LEU A 53 3.16 3.37 -1.92
N ASP A 54 3.21 4.69 -1.77
CA ASP A 54 3.69 5.57 -2.83
C ASP A 54 5.18 5.36 -3.07
N VAL A 55 5.59 5.35 -4.33
CA VAL A 55 7.00 5.20 -4.71
C VAL A 55 7.80 6.44 -4.35
N ASP A 56 7.27 7.63 -4.66
CA ASP A 56 7.99 8.90 -4.48
C ASP A 56 7.58 9.60 -3.20
N MET A 57 8.42 9.53 -2.19
CA MET A 57 8.16 10.16 -0.90
C MET A 57 9.43 10.77 -0.32
N PRO A 58 9.29 11.80 0.52
CA PRO A 58 10.45 12.36 1.23
C PRO A 58 10.95 11.41 2.32
N ARG A 59 12.15 11.64 2.76
CA ARG A 59 12.89 10.94 3.81
C ARG A 59 13.28 9.52 3.39
N LEU A 60 12.34 8.63 3.19
CA LEU A 60 12.62 7.27 2.77
C LEU A 60 11.69 6.96 1.59
N ASN A 61 12.25 6.66 0.41
CA ASN A 61 11.41 6.40 -0.75
C ASN A 61 10.64 5.08 -0.62
N GLY A 62 9.59 4.95 -1.44
CA GLY A 62 8.68 3.83 -1.34
C GLY A 62 9.31 2.47 -1.64
N ILE A 63 10.30 2.42 -2.53
CA ILE A 63 10.94 1.15 -2.85
C ILE A 63 11.74 0.64 -1.66
N GLU A 64 12.48 1.51 -1.00
CA GLU A 64 13.23 1.12 0.19
C GLU A 64 12.29 0.77 1.35
N ALA A 65 11.21 1.54 1.51
CA ALA A 65 10.20 1.24 2.52
C ALA A 65 9.58 -0.15 2.26
N CYS A 66 9.29 -0.45 0.99
CA CYS A 66 8.76 -1.76 0.60
C CYS A 66 9.71 -2.88 0.98
N ARG A 67 11.00 -2.70 0.69
CA ARG A 67 12.02 -3.70 1.02
C ARG A 67 12.06 -3.97 2.52
N GLN A 68 12.02 -2.91 3.33
CA GLN A 68 12.07 -3.05 4.78
C GLN A 68 10.77 -3.64 5.36
N LEU A 69 9.62 -3.25 4.81
CA LEU A 69 8.34 -3.84 5.22
C LEU A 69 8.31 -5.34 4.93
N ARG A 70 8.79 -5.72 3.77
CA ARG A 70 8.82 -7.14 3.38
C ARG A 70 9.79 -7.92 4.25
N ALA A 71 10.95 -7.35 4.56
CA ALA A 71 11.94 -8.01 5.40
C ALA A 71 11.41 -8.20 6.83
N ALA A 72 10.56 -7.32 7.30
CA ALA A 72 9.97 -7.40 8.64
C ALA A 72 8.73 -8.29 8.71
N ASP A 73 8.20 -8.72 7.56
CA ASP A 73 6.98 -9.53 7.50
C ASP A 73 7.28 -11.00 7.76
N SER A 74 7.20 -11.40 9.03
CA SER A 74 7.48 -12.77 9.43
C SER A 74 6.35 -13.73 9.08
N SER A 75 5.13 -13.24 8.86
CA SER A 75 3.98 -14.08 8.55
C SER A 75 3.89 -14.47 7.08
N GLY A 76 4.48 -13.67 6.19
CA GLY A 76 4.32 -13.83 4.76
C GLY A 76 2.94 -13.46 4.25
N GLU A 77 2.12 -12.85 5.09
CA GLU A 77 0.74 -12.50 4.74
C GLU A 77 0.55 -11.05 4.30
N LEU A 78 1.59 -10.24 4.42
CA LEU A 78 1.51 -8.83 4.05
C LEU A 78 1.41 -8.68 2.52
N THR A 79 0.43 -7.93 2.06
CA THR A 79 0.29 -7.56 0.66
C THR A 79 0.67 -6.09 0.50
N ILE A 80 1.59 -5.81 -0.41
CA ILE A 80 2.05 -4.46 -0.68
C ILE A 80 1.64 -4.05 -2.09
N VAL A 81 0.86 -2.96 -2.18
CA VAL A 81 0.44 -2.36 -3.45
C VAL A 81 1.21 -1.06 -3.63
N MET A 82 2.02 -0.98 -4.68
CA MET A 82 2.76 0.24 -4.97
C MET A 82 1.92 1.20 -5.79
N LEU A 83 1.94 2.47 -5.39
CA LEU A 83 1.28 3.54 -6.12
C LEU A 83 2.35 4.22 -6.99
N THR A 84 2.20 4.11 -8.31
CA THR A 84 3.23 4.55 -9.25
C THR A 84 2.72 5.59 -10.22
N ALA A 85 3.62 6.45 -10.71
CA ALA A 85 3.29 7.34 -11.81
C ALA A 85 3.28 6.56 -13.14
N ALA A 86 2.50 7.04 -14.09
CA ALA A 86 2.30 6.32 -15.35
C ALA A 86 3.55 6.18 -16.22
N SER A 87 4.59 6.94 -15.96
CA SER A 87 5.78 7.01 -16.81
C SER A 87 7.03 6.32 -16.25
N GLY A 88 6.88 5.47 -15.25
CA GLY A 88 8.04 4.88 -14.60
C GLY A 88 8.53 3.61 -15.31
N ASP A 89 9.56 3.72 -16.12
CA ASP A 89 10.04 2.61 -16.92
C ASP A 89 10.64 1.45 -16.11
N ASN A 90 11.40 1.76 -15.07
CA ASN A 90 12.06 0.72 -14.27
C ASN A 90 11.51 0.61 -12.86
N VAL A 91 10.53 1.45 -12.51
CA VAL A 91 10.00 1.51 -11.17
C VAL A 91 9.28 0.22 -10.78
N GLU A 92 8.50 -0.34 -11.70
CA GLU A 92 7.78 -1.58 -11.40
C GLU A 92 8.74 -2.74 -11.16
N SER A 93 9.80 -2.83 -11.97
CA SER A 93 10.80 -3.88 -11.81
C SER A 93 11.52 -3.75 -10.47
N ASP A 94 11.93 -2.53 -10.11
CA ASP A 94 12.61 -2.28 -8.84
C ASP A 94 11.70 -2.58 -7.66
N ALA A 95 10.42 -2.21 -7.78
CA ALA A 95 9.44 -2.46 -6.72
C ALA A 95 9.16 -3.95 -6.56
N GLU A 96 9.09 -4.68 -7.66
CA GLU A 96 8.91 -6.14 -7.59
C GLU A 96 10.07 -6.81 -6.88
N GLU A 97 11.29 -6.40 -7.19
CA GLU A 97 12.48 -6.91 -6.51
C GLU A 97 12.48 -6.59 -5.02
N ALA A 98 11.89 -5.44 -4.66
CA ALA A 98 11.78 -5.04 -3.26
C ALA A 98 10.67 -5.80 -2.52
N GLY A 99 9.81 -6.52 -3.23
CA GLY A 99 8.78 -7.35 -2.63
C GLY A 99 7.35 -6.86 -2.80
N ALA A 100 7.10 -5.93 -3.73
CA ALA A 100 5.74 -5.47 -4.00
C ALA A 100 4.94 -6.57 -4.70
N ASP A 101 3.66 -6.67 -4.35
CA ASP A 101 2.76 -7.68 -4.91
C ASP A 101 1.94 -7.16 -6.08
N LEU A 102 1.49 -5.92 -5.98
CA LEU A 102 0.62 -5.32 -6.99
C LEU A 102 0.98 -3.86 -7.21
N PHE A 103 0.46 -3.32 -8.30
CA PHE A 103 0.70 -1.92 -8.67
C PHE A 103 -0.61 -1.23 -9.00
N LEU A 104 -0.71 0.05 -8.63
CA LEU A 104 -1.84 0.89 -8.98
C LEU A 104 -1.27 2.19 -9.54
N THR A 105 -1.55 2.47 -10.81
CA THR A 105 -0.98 3.61 -11.51
C THR A 105 -1.76 4.89 -11.26
N LYS A 106 -1.08 5.96 -10.92
CA LYS A 106 -1.69 7.29 -10.75
C LYS A 106 -1.84 7.98 -12.09
N PRO A 107 -2.93 8.69 -12.35
CA PRO A 107 -4.09 8.81 -11.48
C PRO A 107 -4.98 7.56 -11.57
N PHE A 108 -5.55 7.19 -10.45
CA PHE A 108 -6.49 6.07 -10.42
C PHE A 108 -7.84 6.55 -9.90
N SER A 109 -8.89 5.83 -10.27
CA SER A 109 -10.25 6.15 -9.83
C SER A 109 -10.64 5.26 -8.64
N PRO A 110 -11.71 5.62 -7.92
CA PRO A 110 -12.25 4.71 -6.90
C PRO A 110 -12.59 3.33 -7.46
N LEU A 111 -13.07 3.26 -8.71
CA LEU A 111 -13.38 1.97 -9.33
C LEU A 111 -12.14 1.11 -9.53
N ASP A 112 -11.02 1.72 -9.95
CA ASP A 112 -9.75 1.00 -10.08
C ASP A 112 -9.33 0.40 -8.74
N LEU A 113 -9.46 1.19 -7.68
CA LEU A 113 -9.12 0.75 -6.33
C LEU A 113 -10.02 -0.38 -5.87
N LEU A 114 -11.33 -0.27 -6.13
CA LEU A 114 -12.29 -1.31 -5.75
C LEU A 114 -12.01 -2.63 -6.46
N ARG A 115 -11.64 -2.57 -7.74
CA ARG A 115 -11.28 -3.77 -8.50
C ARG A 115 -10.05 -4.45 -7.91
N LEU A 116 -9.07 -3.67 -7.51
CA LEU A 116 -7.85 -4.20 -6.91
C LEU A 116 -8.16 -4.88 -5.58
N VAL A 117 -8.95 -4.23 -4.73
CA VAL A 117 -9.34 -4.78 -3.44
C VAL A 117 -10.14 -6.07 -3.62
N ASP A 118 -10.99 -6.11 -4.63
CA ASP A 118 -11.79 -7.29 -4.95
C ASP A 118 -10.88 -8.47 -5.32
N GLN A 119 -9.84 -8.23 -6.11
CA GLN A 119 -8.84 -9.25 -6.44
C GLN A 119 -8.14 -9.77 -5.19
N LEU A 120 -7.81 -8.89 -4.27
CA LEU A 120 -7.16 -9.29 -3.03
C LEU A 120 -8.08 -10.15 -2.16
N GLY A 121 -9.37 -9.80 -2.13
CA GLY A 121 -10.36 -10.61 -1.41
C GLY A 121 -10.45 -12.03 -1.95
N GLU A 122 -10.44 -12.17 -3.27
CA GLU A 122 -10.46 -13.49 -3.91
C GLU A 122 -9.22 -14.30 -3.59
N ARG A 123 -8.06 -13.65 -3.58
CA ARG A 123 -6.80 -14.33 -3.25
C ARG A 123 -6.77 -14.79 -1.80
N SER A 124 -7.34 -14.02 -0.90
CA SER A 124 -7.28 -14.32 0.54
C SER A 124 -8.28 -15.37 0.99
N THR A 125 -9.23 -15.74 0.15
CA THR A 125 -10.22 -16.77 0.49
C THR A 125 -9.79 -18.18 0.12
N ARG A 126 -8.59 -18.32 -0.37
CA ARG A 126 -8.07 -19.64 -0.77
C ARG A 126 -7.25 -20.31 0.29
#